data_813ec711c8a93c26442775deec2b1c89
#
_entry.id   813ec711c8a93c26442775deec2b1c89
#
_cell.length_a   1.000
_cell.length_b   1.000
_cell.length_c   1.000
_cell.angle_alpha   90.00
_cell.angle_beta   90.00
_cell.angle_gamma   90.00
#
_symmetry.space_group_name_H-M   'P 1'
#
loop_
_entity.id
_entity.type
_entity.pdbx_description
1 polymer ?
#
loop_
_entity_poly.entity_id
_entity_poly.type
_entity_poly.pdbx_seq_one_letter_code
_entity_poly.pdbx_strand_id
1 'polypeptide(L)'
;VHTILERSHFLKQALLDFVLDAEGDLAQALETYAAEQSRRGQDNTQQEFIIDSFLIEGKVKDQSPIDLFQAQYSDITESDRLLLDSWHRSFIALFAIMQIEGDRLELKNWLTDKNYIIRINNHQTLQETSRLKTGEIILVRIAPVTDIYWTFFGKYTLLGKLGKPKLAVAIGNFKEKYPHYLYSDAPELLEAAWQSVSHYHEQFINFFGSDEITLPGYQLNQKIGEFQELISEQRLAALGINQNKSLSELAAEAGVSETEIQAAIQETGADGKLVSQLMNQQNGNSKMVMPKVDLPAELKKAEQVTAISHPRWGQIFLPTYTKFQKLLTTEDWRTIEGAEKLVRHYLEDKYTNAFVWYRLAQNYPDTLEKLLRDYLQRPEFSLADDLDKLLQEFQKPLKPELPEIASVPIHLHELFQSAVAEVNKSKPKDKKPKKSVKGFK
;
A
#
# COMPACT_ATOMS: atom_id res chain seq x y z
N VAL A 1 15.40 30.91 -8.71
CA VAL A 1 14.58 30.05 -7.82
C VAL A 1 13.56 30.89 -7.05
N HIS A 2 13.95 32.01 -6.42
CA HIS A 2 13.04 32.84 -5.61
C HIS A 2 11.82 33.32 -6.42
N THR A 3 12.03 33.92 -7.60
CA THR A 3 10.95 34.41 -8.48
C THR A 3 9.98 33.29 -8.92
N ILE A 4 10.48 32.08 -9.17
CA ILE A 4 9.62 30.94 -9.54
C ILE A 4 8.80 30.47 -8.35
N LEU A 5 9.37 30.48 -7.14
CA LEU A 5 8.64 30.13 -5.92
C LEU A 5 7.52 31.14 -5.62
N GLU A 6 7.80 32.43 -5.76
CA GLU A 6 6.76 33.47 -5.63
C GLU A 6 5.65 33.29 -6.65
N ARG A 7 6.03 32.98 -7.90
CA ARG A 7 5.06 32.72 -8.96
C ARG A 7 4.26 31.44 -8.69
N SER A 8 4.90 30.37 -8.23
CA SER A 8 4.25 29.12 -7.81
C SER A 8 3.20 29.37 -6.72
N HIS A 9 3.57 30.17 -5.70
CA HIS A 9 2.63 30.54 -4.63
C HIS A 9 1.44 31.35 -5.15
N PHE A 10 1.69 32.34 -6.02
CA PHE A 10 0.64 33.13 -6.64
C PHE A 10 -0.31 32.26 -7.46
N LEU A 11 0.22 31.38 -8.31
CA LEU A 11 -0.59 30.50 -9.16
C LEU A 11 -1.39 29.50 -8.32
N LYS A 12 -0.82 28.97 -7.22
CA LYS A 12 -1.57 28.11 -6.32
C LYS A 12 -2.73 28.86 -5.67
N GLN A 13 -2.51 30.09 -5.22
CA GLN A 13 -3.58 30.89 -4.64
C GLN A 13 -4.67 31.20 -5.68
N ALA A 14 -4.28 31.58 -6.90
CA ALA A 14 -5.24 31.83 -7.96
C ALA A 14 -6.04 30.57 -8.36
N LEU A 15 -5.40 29.39 -8.39
CA LEU A 15 -6.07 28.12 -8.62
C LEU A 15 -7.03 27.79 -7.46
N LEU A 16 -6.64 28.04 -6.23
CA LEU A 16 -7.47 27.84 -5.05
C LEU A 16 -8.71 28.74 -5.11
N ASP A 17 -8.53 30.04 -5.36
CA ASP A 17 -9.63 31.01 -5.49
C ASP A 17 -10.57 30.60 -6.64
N PHE A 18 -10.01 30.20 -7.80
CA PHE A 18 -10.76 29.70 -8.94
C PHE A 18 -11.67 28.50 -8.58
N VAL A 19 -11.18 27.57 -7.78
CA VAL A 19 -11.94 26.38 -7.37
C VAL A 19 -12.97 26.71 -6.30
N LEU A 20 -12.63 27.59 -5.33
CA LEU A 20 -13.55 27.98 -4.24
C LEU A 20 -14.68 28.90 -4.70
N ASP A 21 -14.42 29.75 -5.69
CA ASP A 21 -15.42 30.66 -6.27
C ASP A 21 -16.22 30.01 -7.41
N ALA A 22 -15.95 28.72 -7.72
CA ALA A 22 -16.56 28.03 -8.83
C ALA A 22 -18.06 27.76 -8.57
N GLU A 23 -18.81 27.78 -9.66
CA GLU A 23 -20.21 27.32 -9.71
C GLU A 23 -20.36 26.12 -10.66
N GLY A 24 -21.51 25.43 -10.59
CA GLY A 24 -21.85 24.33 -11.50
C GLY A 24 -20.99 23.07 -11.30
N ASP A 25 -20.51 22.50 -12.40
CA ASP A 25 -19.85 21.16 -12.42
C ASP A 25 -18.60 21.10 -11.52
N LEU A 26 -17.81 22.17 -11.45
CA LEU A 26 -16.58 22.21 -10.65
C LEU A 26 -16.90 22.27 -9.15
N ALA A 27 -17.86 23.08 -8.74
CA ALA A 27 -18.32 23.13 -7.35
C ALA A 27 -18.90 21.78 -6.91
N GLN A 28 -19.75 21.17 -7.74
CA GLN A 28 -20.33 19.86 -7.47
C GLN A 28 -19.26 18.77 -7.36
N ALA A 29 -18.22 18.81 -8.20
CA ALA A 29 -17.09 17.89 -8.14
C ALA A 29 -16.30 18.04 -6.83
N LEU A 30 -16.05 19.27 -6.37
CA LEU A 30 -15.39 19.53 -5.08
C LEU A 30 -16.22 18.98 -3.91
N GLU A 31 -17.53 19.25 -3.89
CA GLU A 31 -18.43 18.74 -2.84
C GLU A 31 -18.46 17.22 -2.81
N THR A 32 -18.56 16.59 -3.98
CA THR A 32 -18.53 15.12 -4.10
C THR A 32 -17.22 14.54 -3.59
N TYR A 33 -16.10 15.11 -4.02
CA TYR A 33 -14.76 14.71 -3.57
C TYR A 33 -14.60 14.86 -2.05
N ALA A 34 -15.04 15.99 -1.49
CA ALA A 34 -14.98 16.26 -0.05
C ALA A 34 -15.84 15.26 0.75
N ALA A 35 -17.04 14.95 0.24
CA ALA A 35 -17.93 13.97 0.86
C ALA A 35 -17.34 12.55 0.85
N GLU A 36 -16.69 12.14 -0.23
CA GLU A 36 -16.00 10.83 -0.33
C GLU A 36 -14.83 10.74 0.63
N GLN A 37 -14.01 11.79 0.73
CA GLN A 37 -12.88 11.84 1.66
C GLN A 37 -13.36 11.84 3.13
N SER A 38 -14.45 12.54 3.44
CA SER A 38 -15.04 12.56 4.80
C SER A 38 -15.57 11.19 5.22
N ARG A 39 -16.17 10.42 4.32
CA ARG A 39 -16.62 9.04 4.57
C ARG A 39 -15.46 8.09 4.88
N ARG A 40 -14.27 8.38 4.37
CA ARG A 40 -13.04 7.63 4.67
C ARG A 40 -12.42 7.98 6.03
N GLY A 41 -13.13 8.72 6.89
CA GLY A 41 -12.74 9.02 8.28
C GLY A 41 -11.74 10.16 8.44
N GLN A 42 -11.79 11.17 7.59
CA GLN A 42 -10.96 12.37 7.76
C GLN A 42 -11.66 13.36 8.68
N ASP A 43 -10.98 13.76 9.77
CA ASP A 43 -11.44 14.76 10.72
C ASP A 43 -11.50 16.17 10.10
N ASN A 44 -12.37 17.04 10.64
CA ASN A 44 -12.56 18.43 10.20
C ASN A 44 -11.27 19.30 10.18
N THR A 45 -10.22 18.91 10.88
CA THR A 45 -8.90 19.56 10.85
C THR A 45 -8.18 19.40 9.49
N GLN A 46 -8.76 18.64 8.54
CA GLN A 46 -8.15 18.32 7.26
C GLN A 46 -8.87 18.95 6.06
N GLN A 47 -9.76 19.91 6.26
CA GLN A 47 -10.48 20.56 5.15
C GLN A 47 -9.52 21.17 4.12
N GLU A 48 -8.51 21.91 4.58
CA GLU A 48 -7.49 22.48 3.69
C GLU A 48 -6.73 21.39 2.92
N PHE A 49 -6.46 20.26 3.57
CA PHE A 49 -5.80 19.12 2.96
C PHE A 49 -6.67 18.46 1.87
N ILE A 50 -7.98 18.39 2.08
CA ILE A 50 -8.94 17.88 1.09
C ILE A 50 -8.97 18.80 -0.12
N ILE A 51 -9.00 20.11 0.09
CA ILE A 51 -8.99 21.10 -0.99
C ILE A 51 -7.68 21.01 -1.77
N ASP A 52 -6.52 21.05 -1.11
CA ASP A 52 -5.21 20.92 -1.74
C ASP A 52 -5.09 19.61 -2.57
N SER A 53 -5.69 18.53 -2.07
CA SER A 53 -5.75 17.27 -2.82
C SER A 53 -6.67 17.38 -4.03
N PHE A 54 -7.83 18.00 -3.90
CA PHE A 54 -8.75 18.20 -5.02
C PHE A 54 -8.14 19.03 -6.14
N LEU A 55 -7.35 20.07 -5.82
CA LEU A 55 -6.66 20.88 -6.85
C LEU A 55 -5.85 20.01 -7.81
N ILE A 56 -5.27 18.91 -7.32
CA ILE A 56 -4.38 18.01 -8.07
C ILE A 56 -5.11 16.77 -8.61
N GLU A 57 -5.94 16.14 -7.77
CA GLU A 57 -6.53 14.81 -8.03
C GLU A 57 -7.99 14.89 -8.49
N GLY A 58 -8.61 16.05 -8.27
CA GLY A 58 -10.00 16.29 -8.64
C GLY A 58 -10.25 16.08 -10.14
N LYS A 59 -11.46 15.67 -10.46
CA LYS A 59 -11.91 15.51 -11.86
C LYS A 59 -13.28 16.11 -12.03
N VAL A 60 -13.41 16.90 -13.07
CA VAL A 60 -14.67 17.43 -13.58
C VAL A 60 -14.86 16.81 -14.96
N LYS A 61 -15.69 15.75 -15.07
CA LYS A 61 -15.72 14.87 -16.24
C LYS A 61 -14.33 14.23 -16.42
N ASP A 62 -13.60 14.57 -17.49
CA ASP A 62 -12.27 14.04 -17.79
C ASP A 62 -11.13 15.05 -17.56
N GLN A 63 -11.43 16.27 -17.10
CA GLN A 63 -10.45 17.34 -16.90
C GLN A 63 -10.10 17.53 -15.42
N SER A 64 -8.85 17.87 -15.14
CA SER A 64 -8.41 18.27 -13.80
C SER A 64 -8.78 19.74 -13.52
N PRO A 65 -8.86 20.16 -12.23
CA PRO A 65 -8.99 21.59 -11.89
C PRO A 65 -7.87 22.45 -12.50
N ILE A 66 -6.65 21.93 -12.62
CA ILE A 66 -5.52 22.60 -13.28
C ILE A 66 -5.81 22.84 -14.76
N ASP A 67 -6.31 21.84 -15.49
CA ASP A 67 -6.62 21.98 -16.92
C ASP A 67 -7.71 23.02 -17.15
N LEU A 68 -8.76 23.00 -16.30
CA LEU A 68 -9.85 23.99 -16.35
C LEU A 68 -9.34 25.41 -16.05
N PHE A 69 -8.48 25.55 -15.04
CA PHE A 69 -7.88 26.83 -14.70
C PHE A 69 -7.02 27.35 -15.86
N GLN A 70 -6.17 26.52 -16.45
CA GLN A 70 -5.33 26.92 -17.59
C GLN A 70 -6.15 27.33 -18.83
N ALA A 71 -7.32 26.71 -19.02
CA ALA A 71 -8.19 27.03 -20.14
C ALA A 71 -8.95 28.36 -19.97
N GLN A 72 -9.25 28.75 -18.73
CA GLN A 72 -10.10 29.91 -18.42
C GLN A 72 -9.32 31.15 -17.96
N TYR A 73 -8.13 30.99 -17.40
CA TYR A 73 -7.33 32.09 -16.87
C TYR A 73 -6.48 32.73 -17.97
N SER A 74 -6.81 33.97 -18.35
CA SER A 74 -6.22 34.66 -19.54
C SER A 74 -4.76 35.09 -19.38
N ASP A 75 -4.29 35.29 -18.13
CA ASP A 75 -2.98 35.87 -17.80
C ASP A 75 -1.90 34.82 -17.49
N ILE A 76 -2.03 33.62 -18.06
CA ILE A 76 -1.05 32.52 -17.91
C ILE A 76 0.01 32.61 -19.00
N THR A 77 1.27 32.78 -18.59
CA THR A 77 2.43 32.69 -19.49
C THR A 77 2.75 31.22 -19.82
N GLU A 78 3.56 30.99 -20.84
CA GLU A 78 4.05 29.64 -21.17
C GLU A 78 4.82 29.01 -20.00
N SER A 79 5.64 29.80 -19.28
CA SER A 79 6.34 29.33 -18.09
C SER A 79 5.39 28.94 -16.95
N ASP A 80 4.25 29.61 -16.83
CA ASP A 80 3.23 29.25 -15.85
C ASP A 80 2.53 27.95 -16.21
N ARG A 81 2.26 27.74 -17.51
CA ARG A 81 1.69 26.47 -17.98
C ARG A 81 2.60 25.30 -17.66
N LEU A 82 3.88 25.40 -17.96
CA LEU A 82 4.87 24.37 -17.63
C LEU A 82 4.95 24.10 -16.12
N LEU A 83 4.84 25.15 -15.30
CA LEU A 83 4.83 24.99 -13.85
C LEU A 83 3.55 24.30 -13.36
N LEU A 84 2.38 24.70 -13.85
CA LEU A 84 1.09 24.08 -13.53
C LEU A 84 1.04 22.61 -13.97
N ASP A 85 1.52 22.30 -15.17
CA ASP A 85 1.61 20.94 -15.69
C ASP A 85 2.52 20.06 -14.81
N SER A 86 3.61 20.65 -14.30
CA SER A 86 4.53 19.94 -13.39
C SER A 86 3.86 19.52 -12.08
N TRP A 87 2.80 20.22 -11.65
CA TRP A 87 2.09 19.88 -10.40
C TRP A 87 1.30 18.58 -10.47
N HIS A 88 1.01 18.03 -11.66
CA HIS A 88 0.50 16.67 -11.79
C HIS A 88 1.47 15.62 -11.24
N ARG A 89 2.75 15.97 -11.06
CA ARG A 89 3.76 15.13 -10.38
C ARG A 89 3.76 15.33 -8.86
N SER A 90 2.93 16.21 -8.30
CA SER A 90 2.85 16.40 -6.86
C SER A 90 2.29 15.15 -6.18
N PHE A 91 2.80 14.86 -5.00
CA PHE A 91 2.36 13.69 -4.24
C PHE A 91 2.49 13.93 -2.74
N ILE A 92 1.74 13.15 -1.98
CA ILE A 92 1.84 13.08 -0.53
C ILE A 92 2.72 11.90 -0.12
N ALA A 93 3.60 12.10 0.89
CA ALA A 93 4.37 11.02 1.47
C ALA A 93 4.78 11.31 2.93
N LEU A 94 5.33 10.29 3.58
CA LEU A 94 5.99 10.39 4.86
C LEU A 94 7.46 10.74 4.65
N PHE A 95 7.86 11.94 5.10
CA PHE A 95 9.23 12.41 4.93
C PHE A 95 9.95 12.52 6.27
N ALA A 96 11.18 12.04 6.32
CA ALA A 96 12.13 12.39 7.38
C ALA A 96 12.83 13.69 7.01
N ILE A 97 12.98 14.59 7.97
CA ILE A 97 13.76 15.83 7.84
C ILE A 97 15.23 15.48 8.04
N MET A 98 16.01 15.55 6.97
CA MET A 98 17.44 15.22 7.01
C MET A 98 18.29 16.42 7.39
N GLN A 99 17.99 17.60 6.82
CA GLN A 99 18.73 18.83 7.04
C GLN A 99 17.83 20.06 6.90
N ILE A 100 18.14 21.13 7.63
CA ILE A 100 17.45 22.42 7.58
C ILE A 100 18.49 23.50 7.49
N GLU A 101 18.47 24.30 6.42
CA GLU A 101 19.38 25.42 6.16
C GLU A 101 18.60 26.64 5.67
N GLY A 102 18.18 27.49 6.57
CA GLY A 102 17.40 28.69 6.23
C GLY A 102 16.07 28.33 5.58
N ASP A 103 15.92 28.69 4.29
CA ASP A 103 14.75 28.41 3.46
C ASP A 103 14.82 27.06 2.73
N ARG A 104 15.87 26.26 2.96
CA ARG A 104 16.12 24.97 2.35
C ARG A 104 15.95 23.84 3.35
N LEU A 105 15.11 22.84 3.02
CA LEU A 105 14.99 21.58 3.75
C LEU A 105 15.41 20.43 2.83
N GLU A 106 16.13 19.48 3.38
CA GLU A 106 16.35 18.19 2.73
C GLU A 106 15.43 17.16 3.37
N LEU A 107 14.57 16.57 2.58
CA LEU A 107 13.60 15.55 2.99
C LEU A 107 13.95 14.22 2.36
N LYS A 108 13.81 13.14 3.13
CA LYS A 108 13.93 11.78 2.65
C LYS A 108 12.56 11.10 2.71
N ASN A 109 12.07 10.62 1.57
CA ASN A 109 10.82 9.86 1.50
C ASN A 109 11.03 8.45 2.09
N TRP A 110 10.32 8.12 3.15
CA TRP A 110 10.40 6.82 3.80
C TRP A 110 9.94 5.66 2.92
N LEU A 111 9.04 5.89 1.96
CA LEU A 111 8.47 4.83 1.12
C LEU A 111 9.42 4.43 -0.01
N THR A 112 10.12 5.41 -0.60
CA THR A 112 10.94 5.20 -1.81
C THR A 112 12.43 5.36 -1.59
N ASP A 113 12.85 5.82 -0.41
CA ASP A 113 14.24 6.15 -0.04
C ASP A 113 14.85 7.30 -0.86
N LYS A 114 14.04 8.04 -1.64
CA LYS A 114 14.47 9.19 -2.44
C LYS A 114 14.59 10.46 -1.59
N ASN A 115 15.55 11.31 -1.93
CA ASN A 115 15.76 12.61 -1.30
C ASN A 115 15.20 13.75 -2.15
N TYR A 116 14.67 14.76 -1.48
CA TYR A 116 14.07 15.95 -2.10
C TYR A 116 14.59 17.22 -1.44
N ILE A 117 14.88 18.21 -2.26
CA ILE A 117 15.29 19.55 -1.80
C ILE A 117 14.07 20.47 -1.85
N ILE A 118 13.56 20.82 -0.69
CA ILE A 118 12.43 21.75 -0.54
C ILE A 118 12.93 23.17 -0.38
N ARG A 119 12.32 24.08 -1.14
CA ARG A 119 12.50 25.53 -0.98
C ARG A 119 11.21 26.17 -0.47
N ILE A 120 11.35 27.02 0.53
CA ILE A 120 10.24 27.72 1.18
C ILE A 120 10.42 29.22 0.97
N ASN A 121 9.40 29.87 0.46
CA ASN A 121 9.46 31.31 0.15
C ASN A 121 8.49 32.19 0.96
N ASN A 122 7.47 31.60 1.58
CA ASN A 122 6.49 32.37 2.34
C ASN A 122 6.98 32.61 3.77
N HIS A 123 7.02 33.89 4.23
CA HIS A 123 7.42 34.23 5.59
C HIS A 123 6.62 33.47 6.67
N GLN A 124 5.34 33.25 6.46
CA GLN A 124 4.50 32.50 7.39
C GLN A 124 4.93 31.02 7.43
N THR A 125 5.17 30.41 6.28
CA THR A 125 5.65 29.01 6.18
C THR A 125 7.07 28.88 6.76
N LEU A 126 7.94 29.90 6.59
CA LEU A 126 9.26 29.94 7.23
C LEU A 126 9.17 29.95 8.75
N GLN A 127 8.24 30.70 9.33
CA GLN A 127 8.02 30.71 10.78
C GLN A 127 7.51 29.35 11.30
N GLU A 128 6.59 28.74 10.58
CA GLU A 128 6.07 27.40 10.92
C GLU A 128 7.16 26.34 10.82
N THR A 129 7.94 26.35 9.74
CA THR A 129 9.01 25.38 9.51
C THR A 129 10.22 25.59 10.43
N SER A 130 10.41 26.79 11.01
CA SER A 130 11.46 27.05 12.01
C SER A 130 11.33 26.18 13.27
N ARG A 131 10.16 25.60 13.51
CA ARG A 131 9.89 24.66 14.62
C ARG A 131 10.29 23.22 14.31
N LEU A 132 10.50 22.90 13.04
CA LEU A 132 10.90 21.56 12.60
C LEU A 132 12.34 21.25 13.02
N LYS A 133 12.60 19.99 13.31
CA LYS A 133 13.93 19.51 13.72
C LYS A 133 14.36 18.33 12.89
N THR A 134 15.65 18.23 12.64
CA THR A 134 16.26 17.07 12.00
C THR A 134 15.89 15.77 12.71
N GLY A 135 15.52 14.75 11.93
CA GLY A 135 15.08 13.46 12.39
C GLY A 135 13.60 13.39 12.76
N GLU A 136 12.84 14.48 12.65
CA GLU A 136 11.37 14.44 12.75
C GLU A 136 10.76 13.96 11.44
N ILE A 137 9.57 13.39 11.54
CA ILE A 137 8.80 12.87 10.42
C ILE A 137 7.59 13.77 10.21
N ILE A 138 7.35 14.12 8.97
CA ILE A 138 6.20 14.90 8.53
C ILE A 138 5.44 14.15 7.43
N LEU A 139 4.12 14.30 7.44
CA LEU A 139 3.24 13.94 6.33
C LEU A 139 2.91 15.23 5.59
N VAL A 140 3.24 15.31 4.32
CA VAL A 140 3.04 16.52 3.52
C VAL A 140 2.94 16.18 2.03
N ARG A 141 2.19 17.02 1.29
CA ARG A 141 2.23 17.04 -0.16
C ARG A 141 3.33 17.96 -0.63
N ILE A 142 4.18 17.50 -1.54
CA ILE A 142 5.19 18.29 -2.21
C ILE A 142 4.88 18.41 -3.69
N ALA A 143 5.24 19.55 -4.30
CA ALA A 143 5.11 19.79 -5.73
C ALA A 143 6.45 20.28 -6.31
N PRO A 144 6.80 19.89 -7.54
CA PRO A 144 8.01 20.37 -8.19
C PRO A 144 7.87 21.86 -8.53
N VAL A 145 8.97 22.57 -8.42
CA VAL A 145 9.12 23.98 -8.84
C VAL A 145 10.10 24.07 -10.02
N THR A 146 11.12 23.22 -9.99
CA THR A 146 12.09 22.99 -11.06
C THR A 146 12.42 21.48 -11.10
N ASP A 147 13.33 21.06 -11.94
CA ASP A 147 13.81 19.67 -11.98
C ASP A 147 14.50 19.23 -10.68
N ILE A 148 15.02 20.19 -9.90
CA ILE A 148 15.80 19.93 -8.68
C ILE A 148 15.03 20.31 -7.41
N TYR A 149 14.29 21.42 -7.47
CA TYR A 149 13.65 22.01 -6.28
C TYR A 149 12.16 21.73 -6.24
N TRP A 150 11.71 21.37 -5.07
CA TRP A 150 10.31 21.16 -4.71
C TRP A 150 9.86 22.18 -3.67
N THR A 151 8.56 22.30 -3.47
CA THR A 151 7.97 23.12 -2.41
C THR A 151 6.84 22.36 -1.72
N PHE A 152 6.45 22.80 -0.52
CA PHE A 152 5.23 22.31 0.10
C PHE A 152 4.01 22.80 -0.67
N PHE A 153 3.15 21.86 -1.07
CA PHE A 153 1.91 22.21 -1.77
C PHE A 153 0.74 22.49 -0.81
N GLY A 154 0.92 22.25 0.48
CA GLY A 154 -0.07 22.50 1.52
C GLY A 154 0.57 22.46 2.89
N LYS A 155 -0.29 22.45 3.94
CA LYS A 155 0.16 22.29 5.32
C LYS A 155 0.72 20.88 5.53
N TYR A 156 1.71 20.77 6.39
CA TYR A 156 2.26 19.50 6.83
C TYR A 156 1.64 19.06 8.16
N THR A 157 1.60 17.75 8.39
CA THR A 157 1.28 17.16 9.69
C THR A 157 2.58 16.69 10.33
N LEU A 158 2.95 17.26 11.48
CA LEU A 158 4.13 16.85 12.22
C LEU A 158 3.82 15.59 13.04
N LEU A 159 4.55 14.50 12.77
CA LEU A 159 4.47 13.25 13.52
C LEU A 159 5.55 13.14 14.60
N GLY A 160 6.54 14.07 14.56
CA GLY A 160 7.67 14.12 15.49
C GLY A 160 8.70 13.01 15.24
N LYS A 161 9.57 12.76 16.23
CA LYS A 161 10.55 11.67 16.16
C LYS A 161 9.87 10.34 16.50
N LEU A 162 9.77 9.46 15.54
CA LEU A 162 9.16 8.14 15.70
C LEU A 162 10.23 7.06 15.87
N GLY A 163 10.10 6.21 16.91
CA GLY A 163 10.83 4.95 16.98
C GLY A 163 10.31 3.96 15.92
N LYS A 164 11.10 2.92 15.61
CA LYS A 164 10.81 1.95 14.55
C LYS A 164 9.39 1.36 14.60
N PRO A 165 8.85 0.93 15.77
CA PRO A 165 7.49 0.40 15.82
C PRO A 165 6.41 1.43 15.46
N LYS A 166 6.54 2.67 15.95
CA LYS A 166 5.58 3.74 15.64
C LYS A 166 5.66 4.16 14.17
N LEU A 167 6.87 4.18 13.62
CA LEU A 167 7.07 4.49 12.18
C LEU A 167 6.47 3.39 11.30
N ALA A 168 6.65 2.11 11.64
CA ALA A 168 6.02 1.01 10.93
C ALA A 168 4.49 1.14 10.93
N VAL A 169 3.89 1.53 12.05
CA VAL A 169 2.45 1.80 12.13
C VAL A 169 2.06 3.00 11.26
N ALA A 170 2.85 4.09 11.28
CA ALA A 170 2.57 5.27 10.44
C ALA A 170 2.62 4.93 8.93
N ILE A 171 3.56 4.08 8.51
CA ILE A 171 3.65 3.58 7.13
C ILE A 171 2.45 2.67 6.80
N GLY A 172 2.03 1.80 7.72
CA GLY A 172 0.83 0.99 7.55
C GLY A 172 -0.43 1.84 7.34
N ASN A 173 -0.65 2.83 8.20
CA ASN A 173 -1.76 3.78 8.07
C ASN A 173 -1.68 4.59 6.77
N PHE A 174 -0.47 4.97 6.34
CA PHE A 174 -0.27 5.64 5.07
C PHE A 174 -0.67 4.74 3.89
N LYS A 175 -0.27 3.47 3.91
CA LYS A 175 -0.63 2.49 2.89
C LYS A 175 -2.15 2.33 2.76
N GLU A 176 -2.85 2.26 3.87
CA GLU A 176 -4.32 2.15 3.88
C GLU A 176 -5.01 3.41 3.35
N LYS A 177 -4.51 4.58 3.74
CA LYS A 177 -5.14 5.86 3.41
C LYS A 177 -4.77 6.39 2.03
N TYR A 178 -3.54 6.13 1.58
CA TYR A 178 -2.95 6.69 0.36
C TYR A 178 -2.31 5.61 -0.52
N PRO A 179 -3.02 4.53 -0.90
CA PRO A 179 -2.42 3.40 -1.64
C PRO A 179 -1.80 3.81 -2.96
N HIS A 180 -2.36 4.82 -3.64
CA HIS A 180 -1.86 5.31 -4.93
C HIS A 180 -0.54 6.09 -4.84
N TYR A 181 -0.14 6.51 -3.63
CA TYR A 181 1.08 7.30 -3.40
C TYR A 181 2.26 6.50 -2.84
N LEU A 182 2.14 5.18 -2.71
CA LEU A 182 3.19 4.33 -2.14
C LEU A 182 4.54 4.48 -2.86
N TYR A 183 4.51 4.56 -4.18
CA TYR A 183 5.70 4.65 -5.03
C TYR A 183 5.67 5.91 -5.91
N SER A 184 5.12 7.00 -5.42
CA SER A 184 5.10 8.27 -6.14
C SER A 184 6.52 8.74 -6.45
N ASP A 185 6.70 9.29 -7.65
CA ASP A 185 8.00 9.71 -8.20
C ASP A 185 9.07 8.58 -8.24
N ALA A 186 8.63 7.32 -8.17
CA ALA A 186 9.48 6.12 -8.24
C ALA A 186 8.85 5.03 -9.12
N PRO A 187 8.60 5.31 -10.42
CA PRO A 187 7.93 4.37 -11.31
C PRO A 187 8.71 3.04 -11.44
N GLU A 188 10.03 3.07 -11.31
CA GLU A 188 10.88 1.89 -11.30
C GLU A 188 10.59 0.93 -10.13
N LEU A 189 10.27 1.46 -8.95
CA LEU A 189 9.87 0.64 -7.79
C LEU A 189 8.47 0.09 -7.95
N LEU A 190 7.55 0.88 -8.48
CA LEU A 190 6.19 0.45 -8.75
C LEU A 190 6.17 -0.68 -9.79
N GLU A 191 6.92 -0.52 -10.87
CA GLU A 191 7.04 -1.55 -11.90
C GLU A 191 7.65 -2.84 -11.34
N ALA A 192 8.73 -2.75 -10.58
CA ALA A 192 9.35 -3.90 -9.92
C ALA A 192 8.38 -4.61 -8.96
N ALA A 193 7.56 -3.84 -8.23
CA ALA A 193 6.53 -4.40 -7.35
C ALA A 193 5.47 -5.17 -8.15
N TRP A 194 4.96 -4.62 -9.26
CA TRP A 194 4.00 -5.32 -10.13
C TRP A 194 4.58 -6.55 -10.81
N GLN A 195 5.82 -6.48 -11.30
CA GLN A 195 6.51 -7.63 -11.88
C GLN A 195 6.66 -8.77 -10.86
N SER A 196 6.91 -8.44 -9.60
CA SER A 196 7.01 -9.45 -8.54
C SER A 196 5.69 -10.19 -8.31
N VAL A 197 4.55 -9.52 -8.45
CA VAL A 197 3.20 -10.15 -8.34
C VAL A 197 2.96 -11.12 -9.49
N SER A 198 3.29 -10.70 -10.71
CA SER A 198 3.15 -11.56 -11.89
C SER A 198 4.04 -12.79 -11.79
N HIS A 199 5.30 -12.61 -11.38
CA HIS A 199 6.24 -13.70 -11.20
C HIS A 199 5.81 -14.68 -10.08
N TYR A 200 5.28 -14.15 -8.96
CA TYR A 200 4.72 -14.97 -7.90
C TYR A 200 3.56 -15.84 -8.42
N HIS A 201 2.68 -15.26 -9.23
CA HIS A 201 1.56 -15.99 -9.84
C HIS A 201 2.05 -17.13 -10.76
N GLU A 202 3.03 -16.88 -11.61
CA GLU A 202 3.63 -17.91 -12.48
C GLU A 202 4.25 -19.06 -11.65
N GLN A 203 4.99 -18.72 -10.61
CA GLN A 203 5.57 -19.71 -9.70
C GLN A 203 4.49 -20.48 -8.94
N PHE A 204 3.38 -19.82 -8.54
CA PHE A 204 2.25 -20.48 -7.90
C PHE A 204 1.65 -21.54 -8.81
N ILE A 205 1.38 -21.22 -10.08
CA ILE A 205 0.87 -22.19 -11.05
C ILE A 205 1.86 -23.34 -11.24
N ASN A 206 3.14 -23.05 -11.36
CA ASN A 206 4.17 -24.08 -11.53
C ASN A 206 4.25 -25.04 -10.34
N PHE A 207 4.07 -24.55 -9.12
CA PHE A 207 4.15 -25.36 -7.89
C PHE A 207 2.86 -26.15 -7.63
N PHE A 208 1.69 -25.51 -7.79
CA PHE A 208 0.38 -26.12 -7.47
C PHE A 208 -0.30 -26.79 -8.67
N GLY A 209 0.16 -26.52 -9.89
CA GLY A 209 -0.46 -27.02 -11.14
C GLY A 209 -1.71 -26.25 -11.57
N SER A 210 -2.14 -25.23 -10.82
CA SER A 210 -3.33 -24.42 -11.08
C SER A 210 -3.19 -23.05 -10.43
N ASP A 211 -3.97 -22.08 -10.93
CA ASP A 211 -4.12 -20.76 -10.29
C ASP A 211 -5.06 -20.80 -9.06
N GLU A 212 -5.73 -21.93 -8.84
CA GLU A 212 -6.65 -22.16 -7.73
C GLU A 212 -6.37 -23.50 -7.05
N ILE A 213 -6.33 -23.50 -5.71
CA ILE A 213 -6.21 -24.72 -4.90
C ILE A 213 -7.10 -24.62 -3.66
N THR A 214 -7.78 -25.72 -3.33
CA THR A 214 -8.60 -25.83 -2.13
C THR A 214 -8.08 -26.94 -1.23
N LEU A 215 -7.71 -26.58 0.01
CA LEU A 215 -7.19 -27.51 1.02
C LEU A 215 -7.74 -27.15 2.41
N PRO A 216 -7.68 -28.06 3.39
CA PRO A 216 -7.84 -27.72 4.79
C PRO A 216 -6.83 -26.63 5.21
N GLY A 217 -7.25 -25.65 6.02
CA GLY A 217 -6.45 -24.49 6.32
C GLY A 217 -5.04 -24.79 6.84
N TYR A 218 -4.87 -25.83 7.69
CA TYR A 218 -3.56 -26.25 8.17
C TYR A 218 -2.65 -26.79 7.06
N GLN A 219 -3.22 -27.58 6.11
CA GLN A 219 -2.46 -28.11 4.97
C GLN A 219 -2.09 -27.01 4.00
N LEU A 220 -3.02 -26.06 3.74
CA LEU A 220 -2.74 -24.93 2.89
C LEU A 220 -1.61 -24.07 3.48
N ASN A 221 -1.62 -23.82 4.80
CA ASN A 221 -0.55 -23.09 5.44
C ASN A 221 0.82 -23.77 5.30
N GLN A 222 0.86 -25.10 5.45
CA GLN A 222 2.08 -25.89 5.24
C GLN A 222 2.55 -25.78 3.77
N LYS A 223 1.65 -25.97 2.81
CA LYS A 223 1.97 -25.91 1.38
C LYS A 223 2.42 -24.51 0.92
N ILE A 224 1.82 -23.45 1.46
CA ILE A 224 2.29 -22.08 1.21
C ILE A 224 3.69 -21.88 1.81
N GLY A 225 3.99 -22.46 2.99
CA GLY A 225 5.33 -22.45 3.56
C GLY A 225 6.36 -23.13 2.64
N GLU A 226 6.09 -24.36 2.18
CA GLU A 226 6.93 -25.11 1.23
C GLU A 226 7.14 -24.32 -0.08
N PHE A 227 6.09 -23.71 -0.60
CA PHE A 227 6.16 -22.88 -1.80
C PHE A 227 7.07 -21.64 -1.61
N GLN A 228 6.95 -20.96 -0.47
CA GLN A 228 7.80 -19.78 -0.17
C GLN A 228 9.26 -20.17 0.05
N GLU A 229 9.54 -21.32 0.64
CA GLU A 229 10.88 -21.85 0.77
C GLU A 229 11.48 -22.11 -0.60
N LEU A 230 10.74 -22.77 -1.52
CA LEU A 230 11.17 -23.00 -2.89
C LEU A 230 11.50 -21.69 -3.63
N ILE A 231 10.64 -20.67 -3.53
CA ILE A 231 10.88 -19.34 -4.14
C ILE A 231 12.16 -18.73 -3.59
N SER A 232 12.36 -18.82 -2.27
CA SER A 232 13.54 -18.27 -1.61
C SER A 232 14.81 -19.00 -2.06
N GLU A 233 14.77 -20.32 -2.19
CA GLU A 233 15.85 -21.14 -2.68
C GLU A 233 16.22 -20.81 -4.13
N GLN A 234 15.23 -20.71 -5.01
CA GLN A 234 15.45 -20.35 -6.42
C GLN A 234 16.07 -18.96 -6.55
N ARG A 235 15.64 -18.02 -5.71
CA ARG A 235 16.19 -16.66 -5.67
C ARG A 235 17.64 -16.64 -5.21
N LEU A 236 17.97 -17.38 -4.14
CA LEU A 236 19.36 -17.52 -3.67
C LEU A 236 20.25 -18.19 -4.72
N ALA A 237 19.76 -19.24 -5.37
CA ALA A 237 20.47 -19.91 -6.46
C ALA A 237 20.72 -18.97 -7.65
N ALA A 238 19.73 -18.17 -8.04
CA ALA A 238 19.86 -17.17 -9.10
C ALA A 238 20.89 -16.07 -8.77
N LEU A 239 21.12 -15.80 -7.47
CA LEU A 239 22.15 -14.89 -6.98
C LEU A 239 23.53 -15.56 -6.83
N GLY A 240 23.68 -16.84 -7.21
CA GLY A 240 24.92 -17.59 -7.07
C GLY A 240 25.29 -17.97 -5.64
N ILE A 241 24.35 -17.81 -4.68
CA ILE A 241 24.56 -18.13 -3.28
C ILE A 241 24.33 -19.63 -3.08
N ASN A 242 25.41 -20.36 -2.76
CA ASN A 242 25.35 -21.81 -2.55
C ASN A 242 24.88 -22.12 -1.13
N GLN A 243 23.67 -22.70 -1.00
CA GLN A 243 23.04 -23.07 0.28
C GLN A 243 23.84 -24.13 1.08
N ASN A 244 24.75 -24.85 0.45
CA ASN A 244 25.60 -25.85 1.12
C ASN A 244 26.81 -25.22 1.85
N LYS A 245 27.03 -23.91 1.70
CA LYS A 245 28.04 -23.18 2.47
C LYS A 245 27.42 -22.65 3.78
N SER A 246 28.20 -22.76 4.85
CA SER A 246 27.79 -22.17 6.14
C SER A 246 27.67 -20.64 6.03
N LEU A 247 26.82 -20.04 6.86
CA LEU A 247 26.66 -18.58 6.92
C LEU A 247 28.00 -17.84 7.11
N SER A 248 28.94 -18.45 7.86
CA SER A 248 30.29 -17.92 8.06
C SER A 248 31.17 -17.97 6.80
N GLU A 249 31.02 -18.99 5.94
CA GLU A 249 31.74 -19.08 4.65
C GLU A 249 31.20 -18.09 3.63
N LEU A 250 29.86 -17.92 3.56
CA LEU A 250 29.22 -16.93 2.71
C LEU A 250 29.57 -15.49 3.09
N ALA A 251 29.65 -15.21 4.39
CA ALA A 251 30.00 -13.90 4.89
C ALA A 251 31.51 -13.59 4.70
N ALA A 252 32.40 -14.58 4.82
CA ALA A 252 33.81 -14.43 4.53
C ALA A 252 34.06 -14.13 3.03
N GLU A 253 33.31 -14.77 2.13
CA GLU A 253 33.34 -14.46 0.68
C GLU A 253 32.81 -13.06 0.37
N ALA A 254 31.83 -12.59 1.13
CA ALA A 254 31.26 -11.24 1.00
C ALA A 254 32.08 -10.14 1.71
N GLY A 255 33.15 -10.49 2.41
CA GLY A 255 34.00 -9.54 3.14
C GLY A 255 33.37 -8.99 4.42
N VAL A 256 32.37 -9.67 4.99
CA VAL A 256 31.68 -9.31 6.24
C VAL A 256 32.41 -9.97 7.41
N SER A 257 32.77 -9.21 8.43
CA SER A 257 33.53 -9.73 9.56
C SER A 257 32.68 -10.63 10.47
N GLU A 258 33.33 -11.61 11.12
CA GLU A 258 32.68 -12.55 12.05
C GLU A 258 31.99 -11.85 13.24
N THR A 259 32.48 -10.68 13.64
CA THR A 259 31.90 -9.83 14.67
C THR A 259 30.59 -9.13 14.24
N GLU A 260 30.50 -8.75 12.96
CA GLU A 260 29.25 -8.18 12.39
C GLU A 260 28.20 -9.26 12.21
N ILE A 261 28.61 -10.50 11.91
CA ILE A 261 27.72 -11.67 11.84
C ILE A 261 27.14 -11.99 13.21
N GLN A 262 27.98 -12.06 14.25
CA GLN A 262 27.50 -12.35 15.63
C GLN A 262 26.60 -11.25 16.17
N ALA A 263 26.87 -9.98 15.85
CA ALA A 263 25.98 -8.87 16.21
C ALA A 263 24.63 -8.95 15.47
N ALA A 264 24.62 -9.33 14.20
CA ALA A 264 23.41 -9.51 13.41
C ALA A 264 22.57 -10.73 13.87
N ILE A 265 23.21 -11.82 14.24
CA ILE A 265 22.58 -13.03 14.82
C ILE A 265 21.91 -12.71 16.17
N GLN A 266 22.55 -11.90 17.00
CA GLN A 266 21.98 -11.50 18.31
C GLN A 266 20.85 -10.48 18.19
N GLU A 267 20.85 -9.62 17.15
CA GLU A 267 19.82 -8.57 16.99
C GLU A 267 18.55 -9.03 16.27
N THR A 268 18.60 -9.98 15.35
CA THR A 268 17.48 -10.21 14.40
C THR A 268 17.03 -11.67 14.26
N GLY A 269 17.73 -12.65 14.88
CA GLY A 269 17.50 -14.07 14.51
C GLY A 269 18.02 -14.33 13.09
N ALA A 270 19.04 -15.05 13.01
CA ALA A 270 20.09 -15.38 12.04
C ALA A 270 19.94 -15.03 10.53
N ASP A 271 18.74 -14.96 9.92
CA ASP A 271 18.66 -15.12 8.46
C ASP A 271 18.42 -13.84 7.63
N GLY A 272 17.75 -12.82 8.18
CA GLY A 272 17.26 -11.70 7.36
C GLY A 272 18.32 -10.64 7.00
N LYS A 273 19.18 -10.26 7.94
CA LYS A 273 20.10 -9.13 7.75
C LYS A 273 21.33 -9.50 6.93
N LEU A 274 21.81 -10.73 7.10
CA LEU A 274 22.96 -11.25 6.35
C LEU A 274 22.58 -11.49 4.88
N VAL A 275 21.42 -12.05 4.65
CA VAL A 275 20.87 -12.23 3.29
C VAL A 275 20.65 -10.86 2.62
N SER A 276 20.13 -9.86 3.34
CA SER A 276 19.96 -8.50 2.82
C SER A 276 21.29 -7.81 2.49
N GLN A 277 22.34 -8.00 3.33
CA GLN A 277 23.67 -7.45 3.09
C GLN A 277 24.39 -8.13 1.93
N LEU A 278 24.29 -9.45 1.81
CA LEU A 278 24.83 -10.22 0.69
C LEU A 278 24.13 -9.86 -0.63
N MET A 279 22.82 -9.66 -0.62
CA MET A 279 22.05 -9.23 -1.79
C MET A 279 22.41 -7.80 -2.22
N ASN A 280 22.71 -6.90 -1.28
CA ASN A 280 23.13 -5.53 -1.58
C ASN A 280 24.54 -5.43 -2.17
N GLN A 281 25.45 -6.33 -1.81
CA GLN A 281 26.85 -6.31 -2.32
C GLN A 281 27.00 -6.91 -3.71
N GLN A 282 26.22 -7.92 -4.08
CA GLN A 282 26.38 -8.62 -5.37
C GLN A 282 25.54 -8.06 -6.52
N ASN A 283 24.44 -7.39 -6.24
CA ASN A 283 23.59 -6.82 -7.31
C ASN A 283 23.15 -5.41 -6.95
N GLY A 284 23.78 -4.41 -7.54
CA GLY A 284 23.38 -3.00 -7.42
C GLY A 284 21.95 -2.67 -7.90
N ASN A 285 21.15 -3.67 -8.27
CA ASN A 285 19.81 -3.48 -8.84
C ASN A 285 18.65 -4.09 -8.06
N SER A 286 18.85 -4.94 -7.06
CA SER A 286 17.70 -5.52 -6.34
C SER A 286 17.39 -4.78 -5.03
N LYS A 287 16.78 -3.60 -5.16
CA LYS A 287 16.31 -2.80 -4.01
C LYS A 287 15.01 -3.31 -3.39
N MET A 288 14.46 -4.43 -3.87
CA MET A 288 13.14 -4.94 -3.54
C MET A 288 13.18 -6.34 -2.94
N VAL A 289 12.39 -6.59 -1.91
CA VAL A 289 12.25 -7.90 -1.22
C VAL A 289 10.79 -8.34 -1.21
N MET A 290 10.55 -9.61 -1.49
CA MET A 290 9.22 -10.20 -1.41
C MET A 290 8.85 -10.46 0.06
N PRO A 291 7.69 -10.00 0.54
CA PRO A 291 7.24 -10.25 1.89
C PRO A 291 6.87 -11.73 2.08
N LYS A 292 7.06 -12.23 3.30
CA LYS A 292 6.60 -13.57 3.66
C LYS A 292 5.09 -13.55 3.88
N VAL A 293 4.36 -14.45 3.21
CA VAL A 293 2.92 -14.63 3.40
C VAL A 293 2.69 -15.63 4.52
N ASP A 294 1.91 -15.26 5.51
CA ASP A 294 1.46 -16.16 6.60
C ASP A 294 -0.07 -16.10 6.70
N LEU A 295 -0.71 -17.27 6.73
CA LEU A 295 -2.17 -17.31 6.84
C LEU A 295 -2.60 -16.83 8.23
N PRO A 296 -3.64 -15.99 8.32
CA PRO A 296 -4.29 -15.66 9.58
C PRO A 296 -4.70 -16.90 10.38
N ALA A 297 -4.67 -16.80 11.71
CA ALA A 297 -4.95 -17.92 12.59
C ALA A 297 -6.35 -18.55 12.36
N GLU A 298 -7.31 -17.76 11.93
CA GLU A 298 -8.67 -18.20 11.59
C GLU A 298 -8.67 -19.08 10.34
N LEU A 299 -7.93 -18.68 9.30
CA LEU A 299 -7.81 -19.45 8.07
C LEU A 299 -7.04 -20.76 8.28
N LYS A 300 -6.00 -20.76 9.16
CA LYS A 300 -5.28 -21.99 9.52
C LYS A 300 -6.18 -23.04 10.18
N LYS A 301 -7.25 -22.60 10.85
CA LYS A 301 -8.21 -23.50 11.54
C LYS A 301 -9.43 -23.85 10.68
N ALA A 302 -9.60 -23.19 9.55
CA ALA A 302 -10.76 -23.41 8.68
C ALA A 302 -10.75 -24.83 8.10
N GLU A 303 -11.93 -25.42 7.99
CA GLU A 303 -12.14 -26.76 7.41
C GLU A 303 -11.62 -26.85 5.98
N GLN A 304 -11.89 -25.82 5.19
CA GLN A 304 -11.40 -25.65 3.82
C GLN A 304 -11.06 -24.18 3.57
N VAL A 305 -10.02 -23.93 2.79
CA VAL A 305 -9.65 -22.60 2.29
C VAL A 305 -9.27 -22.75 0.83
N THR A 306 -9.86 -21.95 -0.02
CA THR A 306 -9.46 -21.82 -1.42
C THR A 306 -8.46 -20.67 -1.53
N ALA A 307 -7.28 -20.96 -2.04
CA ALA A 307 -6.29 -19.95 -2.42
C ALA A 307 -6.35 -19.76 -3.93
N ILE A 308 -6.51 -18.51 -4.37
CA ILE A 308 -6.50 -18.12 -5.77
C ILE A 308 -5.36 -17.17 -5.99
N SER A 309 -4.56 -17.39 -7.04
CA SER A 309 -3.47 -16.50 -7.43
C SER A 309 -3.81 -15.81 -8.75
N HIS A 310 -3.49 -14.50 -8.85
CA HIS A 310 -3.74 -13.72 -10.06
C HIS A 310 -2.60 -12.70 -10.26
N PRO A 311 -2.11 -12.47 -11.50
CA PRO A 311 -0.93 -11.64 -11.77
C PRO A 311 -1.10 -10.15 -11.43
N ARG A 312 -2.34 -9.69 -11.22
CA ARG A 312 -2.63 -8.30 -10.84
C ARG A 312 -3.35 -8.17 -9.49
N TRP A 313 -4.20 -9.14 -9.13
CA TRP A 313 -4.93 -9.13 -7.85
C TRP A 313 -4.18 -9.83 -6.72
N GLY A 314 -3.03 -10.44 -7.01
CA GLY A 314 -2.20 -11.14 -6.05
C GLY A 314 -2.81 -12.45 -5.58
N GLN A 315 -2.62 -12.77 -4.30
CA GLN A 315 -3.10 -13.99 -3.69
C GLN A 315 -4.30 -13.71 -2.78
N ILE A 316 -5.37 -14.47 -2.98
CA ILE A 316 -6.66 -14.32 -2.29
C ILE A 316 -6.96 -15.63 -1.57
N PHE A 317 -7.38 -15.55 -0.30
CA PHE A 317 -7.74 -16.71 0.52
C PHE A 317 -9.21 -16.63 0.93
N LEU A 318 -9.99 -17.62 0.52
CA LEU A 318 -11.44 -17.66 0.71
C LEU A 318 -11.87 -18.93 1.46
N PRO A 319 -12.24 -18.84 2.75
CA PRO A 319 -12.63 -20.03 3.54
C PRO A 319 -14.00 -20.57 3.18
N THR A 320 -14.80 -19.84 2.41
CA THR A 320 -16.18 -20.19 2.07
C THR A 320 -16.44 -20.31 0.58
N TYR A 321 -15.38 -20.31 -0.26
CA TYR A 321 -15.52 -20.29 -1.73
C TYR A 321 -16.25 -21.51 -2.26
N THR A 322 -15.90 -22.72 -1.80
CA THR A 322 -16.59 -23.95 -2.17
C THR A 322 -18.05 -23.96 -1.72
N LYS A 323 -18.37 -23.36 -0.58
CA LYS A 323 -19.76 -23.20 -0.13
C LYS A 323 -20.53 -22.25 -1.03
N PHE A 324 -19.90 -21.15 -1.47
CA PHE A 324 -20.53 -20.21 -2.41
C PHE A 324 -20.73 -20.85 -3.79
N GLN A 325 -19.74 -21.58 -4.31
CA GLN A 325 -19.89 -22.35 -5.56
C GLN A 325 -21.06 -23.36 -5.46
N LYS A 326 -21.25 -23.98 -4.28
CA LYS A 326 -22.39 -24.89 -4.06
C LYS A 326 -23.75 -24.17 -4.18
N LEU A 327 -23.85 -22.88 -3.75
CA LEU A 327 -25.08 -22.10 -3.98
C LEU A 327 -25.36 -21.97 -5.49
N LEU A 328 -24.32 -21.72 -6.29
CA LEU A 328 -24.44 -21.50 -7.73
C LEU A 328 -24.70 -22.78 -8.53
N THR A 329 -24.41 -23.95 -7.95
CA THR A 329 -24.67 -25.28 -8.60
C THR A 329 -25.96 -25.93 -8.10
N THR A 330 -26.65 -25.33 -7.11
CA THR A 330 -27.91 -25.86 -6.58
C THR A 330 -29.08 -25.18 -7.28
N GLU A 331 -30.11 -25.92 -7.65
CA GLU A 331 -31.26 -25.43 -8.42
C GLU A 331 -32.01 -24.31 -7.70
N ASP A 332 -32.23 -24.46 -6.39
CA ASP A 332 -32.74 -23.42 -5.52
C ASP A 332 -31.75 -23.15 -4.38
N TRP A 333 -30.96 -22.10 -4.53
CA TRP A 333 -29.92 -21.69 -3.57
C TRP A 333 -30.47 -21.39 -2.17
N ARG A 334 -31.73 -20.97 -2.06
CA ARG A 334 -32.39 -20.64 -0.78
C ARG A 334 -32.60 -21.85 0.12
N THR A 335 -32.58 -23.06 -0.47
CA THR A 335 -32.68 -24.31 0.31
C THR A 335 -31.44 -24.62 1.14
N ILE A 336 -30.34 -23.95 0.86
CA ILE A 336 -29.08 -24.13 1.59
C ILE A 336 -29.12 -23.27 2.86
N GLU A 337 -28.94 -23.91 4.01
CA GLU A 337 -28.90 -23.21 5.31
C GLU A 337 -27.80 -22.15 5.33
N GLY A 338 -28.17 -20.91 5.70
CA GLY A 338 -27.27 -19.77 5.79
C GLY A 338 -26.90 -19.14 4.46
N ALA A 339 -27.52 -19.53 3.33
CA ALA A 339 -27.25 -19.02 2.00
C ALA A 339 -27.29 -17.47 1.92
N GLU A 340 -28.35 -16.85 2.43
CA GLU A 340 -28.50 -15.38 2.41
C GLU A 340 -27.37 -14.67 3.18
N LYS A 341 -26.96 -15.21 4.33
CA LYS A 341 -25.83 -14.69 5.11
C LYS A 341 -24.51 -14.80 4.34
N LEU A 342 -24.33 -15.88 3.60
CA LEU A 342 -23.15 -16.11 2.79
C LEU A 342 -23.09 -15.14 1.60
N VAL A 343 -24.22 -14.91 0.91
CA VAL A 343 -24.30 -13.91 -0.18
C VAL A 343 -24.01 -12.52 0.35
N ARG A 344 -24.64 -12.14 1.47
CA ARG A 344 -24.36 -10.87 2.14
C ARG A 344 -22.88 -10.72 2.47
N HIS A 345 -22.29 -11.74 3.11
CA HIS A 345 -20.87 -11.75 3.46
C HIS A 345 -19.99 -11.51 2.23
N TYR A 346 -20.25 -12.18 1.10
CA TYR A 346 -19.48 -11.99 -0.14
C TYR A 346 -19.60 -10.57 -0.70
N LEU A 347 -20.78 -9.95 -0.60
CA LEU A 347 -20.99 -8.58 -1.02
C LEU A 347 -20.29 -7.56 -0.10
N GLU A 348 -20.35 -7.76 1.22
CA GLU A 348 -19.85 -6.82 2.21
C GLU A 348 -18.36 -7.00 2.55
N ASP A 349 -17.82 -8.22 2.43
CA ASP A 349 -16.44 -8.54 2.80
C ASP A 349 -15.43 -7.90 1.83
N LYS A 350 -14.53 -7.10 2.35
CA LYS A 350 -13.49 -6.40 1.58
C LYS A 350 -12.47 -7.36 0.93
N TYR A 351 -12.27 -8.56 1.48
CA TYR A 351 -11.33 -9.55 0.93
C TYR A 351 -11.90 -10.30 -0.28
N THR A 352 -13.22 -10.33 -0.43
CA THR A 352 -13.90 -10.80 -1.64
C THR A 352 -13.92 -9.67 -2.67
N ASN A 353 -12.82 -9.46 -3.35
CA ASN A 353 -12.62 -8.35 -4.29
C ASN A 353 -13.33 -8.56 -5.65
N ALA A 354 -13.28 -7.58 -6.55
CA ALA A 354 -13.96 -7.63 -7.84
C ALA A 354 -13.51 -8.82 -8.70
N PHE A 355 -12.24 -9.24 -8.64
CA PHE A 355 -11.76 -10.40 -9.40
C PHE A 355 -12.49 -11.71 -9.04
N VAL A 356 -12.79 -11.90 -7.74
CA VAL A 356 -13.54 -13.10 -7.30
C VAL A 356 -14.93 -13.10 -7.95
N TRP A 357 -15.59 -11.95 -8.02
CA TRP A 357 -16.90 -11.81 -8.66
C TRP A 357 -16.84 -11.99 -10.16
N TYR A 358 -15.83 -11.47 -10.84
CA TYR A 358 -15.62 -11.69 -12.28
C TYR A 358 -15.37 -13.16 -12.59
N ARG A 359 -14.58 -13.85 -11.74
CA ARG A 359 -14.33 -15.28 -11.87
C ARG A 359 -15.61 -16.10 -11.67
N LEU A 360 -16.42 -15.77 -10.67
CA LEU A 360 -17.72 -16.40 -10.45
C LEU A 360 -18.68 -16.12 -11.63
N ALA A 361 -18.72 -14.90 -12.14
CA ALA A 361 -19.51 -14.52 -13.30
C ALA A 361 -19.10 -15.28 -14.57
N GLN A 362 -17.80 -15.48 -14.76
CA GLN A 362 -17.28 -16.26 -15.89
C GLN A 362 -17.63 -17.75 -15.79
N ASN A 363 -17.55 -18.32 -14.60
CA ASN A 363 -17.75 -19.76 -14.39
C ASN A 363 -19.22 -20.13 -14.23
N TYR A 364 -20.07 -19.22 -13.73
CA TYR A 364 -21.47 -19.46 -13.38
C TYR A 364 -22.39 -18.31 -13.83
N PRO A 365 -22.38 -17.88 -15.11
CA PRO A 365 -23.05 -16.65 -15.53
C PRO A 365 -24.55 -16.65 -15.21
N ASP A 366 -25.29 -17.66 -15.67
CA ASP A 366 -26.74 -17.72 -15.53
C ASP A 366 -27.21 -17.87 -14.08
N THR A 367 -26.53 -18.74 -13.32
CA THR A 367 -26.92 -19.01 -11.94
C THR A 367 -26.53 -17.90 -11.00
N LEU A 368 -25.40 -17.21 -11.23
CA LEU A 368 -25.00 -16.03 -10.46
C LEU A 368 -25.97 -14.86 -10.73
N GLU A 369 -26.34 -14.63 -12.00
CA GLU A 369 -27.32 -13.61 -12.35
C GLU A 369 -28.67 -13.87 -11.68
N LYS A 370 -29.18 -15.08 -11.75
CA LYS A 370 -30.41 -15.49 -11.08
C LYS A 370 -30.32 -15.28 -9.56
N LEU A 371 -29.22 -15.74 -8.93
CA LEU A 371 -29.00 -15.57 -7.50
C LEU A 371 -29.01 -14.09 -7.11
N LEU A 372 -28.30 -13.24 -7.86
CA LEU A 372 -28.21 -11.80 -7.56
C LEU A 372 -29.56 -11.08 -7.78
N ARG A 373 -30.27 -11.39 -8.88
CA ARG A 373 -31.65 -10.88 -9.10
C ARG A 373 -32.57 -11.17 -7.92
N ASP A 374 -32.53 -12.43 -7.51
CA ASP A 374 -33.38 -12.93 -6.43
C ASP A 374 -33.01 -12.33 -5.07
N TYR A 375 -31.71 -12.23 -4.78
CA TYR A 375 -31.21 -11.70 -3.50
C TYR A 375 -31.42 -10.20 -3.38
N LEU A 376 -31.12 -9.44 -4.44
CA LEU A 376 -31.24 -7.98 -4.48
C LEU A 376 -32.69 -7.52 -4.69
N GLN A 377 -33.62 -8.42 -5.04
CA GLN A 377 -34.99 -8.11 -5.46
C GLN A 377 -35.01 -7.12 -6.64
N ARG A 378 -34.06 -7.30 -7.60
CA ARG A 378 -33.90 -6.48 -8.82
C ARG A 378 -34.11 -7.38 -10.04
N PRO A 379 -35.37 -7.56 -10.55
CA PRO A 379 -35.66 -8.45 -11.67
C PRO A 379 -34.90 -8.10 -12.96
N GLU A 380 -34.65 -6.81 -13.18
CA GLU A 380 -33.98 -6.27 -14.38
C GLU A 380 -32.44 -6.32 -14.28
N PHE A 381 -31.87 -6.81 -13.16
CA PHE A 381 -30.42 -6.88 -13.00
C PHE A 381 -29.79 -7.75 -14.07
N SER A 382 -28.82 -7.21 -14.78
CA SER A 382 -28.00 -7.90 -15.78
C SER A 382 -26.57 -8.03 -15.27
N LEU A 383 -26.06 -9.24 -15.24
CA LEU A 383 -24.68 -9.49 -14.80
C LEU A 383 -23.66 -8.73 -15.67
N ALA A 384 -23.93 -8.61 -16.97
CA ALA A 384 -23.04 -7.94 -17.92
C ALA A 384 -23.01 -6.42 -17.72
N ASP A 385 -24.15 -5.78 -17.39
CA ASP A 385 -24.29 -4.33 -17.36
C ASP A 385 -24.22 -3.75 -15.95
N ASP A 386 -24.58 -4.52 -14.91
CA ASP A 386 -24.81 -4.01 -13.57
C ASP A 386 -23.84 -4.56 -12.52
N LEU A 387 -23.00 -5.58 -12.86
CA LEU A 387 -22.06 -6.16 -11.89
C LEU A 387 -21.09 -5.11 -11.34
N ASP A 388 -20.49 -4.30 -12.22
CA ASP A 388 -19.54 -3.26 -11.81
C ASP A 388 -20.19 -2.20 -10.93
N LYS A 389 -21.44 -1.80 -11.25
CA LYS A 389 -22.21 -0.86 -10.42
C LYS A 389 -22.51 -1.46 -9.05
N LEU A 390 -22.92 -2.72 -9.01
CA LEU A 390 -23.15 -3.45 -7.76
C LEU A 390 -21.88 -3.51 -6.91
N LEU A 391 -20.75 -3.86 -7.50
CA LEU A 391 -19.48 -3.90 -6.78
C LEU A 391 -19.08 -2.53 -6.22
N GLN A 392 -19.35 -1.44 -6.96
CA GLN A 392 -19.15 -0.07 -6.47
C GLN A 392 -20.11 0.31 -5.35
N GLU A 393 -21.39 -0.10 -5.41
CA GLU A 393 -22.37 0.08 -4.31
C GLU A 393 -21.82 -0.53 -2.99
N PHE A 394 -21.13 -1.67 -3.08
CA PHE A 394 -20.46 -2.33 -1.96
C PHE A 394 -19.00 -1.91 -1.76
N GLN A 395 -18.60 -0.78 -2.33
CA GLN A 395 -17.27 -0.16 -2.16
C GLN A 395 -16.09 -1.09 -2.54
N LYS A 396 -16.31 -1.98 -3.51
CA LYS A 396 -15.25 -2.84 -4.02
C LYS A 396 -14.51 -2.14 -5.16
N PRO A 397 -13.18 -2.00 -5.07
CA PRO A 397 -12.40 -1.42 -6.17
C PRO A 397 -12.50 -2.33 -7.41
N LEU A 398 -12.84 -1.73 -8.57
CA LEU A 398 -12.92 -2.46 -9.84
C LEU A 398 -11.55 -2.69 -10.49
N LYS A 399 -10.56 -1.91 -10.08
CA LYS A 399 -9.18 -2.05 -10.56
C LYS A 399 -8.30 -2.60 -9.45
N PRO A 400 -7.33 -3.47 -9.78
CA PRO A 400 -6.41 -4.00 -8.79
C PRO A 400 -5.52 -2.89 -8.22
N GLU A 401 -5.44 -2.84 -6.90
CA GLU A 401 -4.40 -2.14 -6.17
C GLU A 401 -3.22 -3.07 -5.94
N LEU A 402 -2.04 -2.49 -5.63
CA LEU A 402 -0.84 -3.28 -5.40
C LEU A 402 -1.06 -4.25 -4.22
N PRO A 403 -1.03 -5.57 -4.46
CA PRO A 403 -1.39 -6.55 -3.43
C PRO A 403 -0.27 -6.72 -2.39
N GLU A 404 -0.63 -7.29 -1.23
CA GLU A 404 0.30 -7.48 -0.12
C GLU A 404 1.50 -8.39 -0.43
N ILE A 405 1.37 -9.28 -1.42
CA ILE A 405 2.46 -10.14 -1.87
C ILE A 405 3.50 -9.42 -2.74
N ALA A 406 3.20 -8.20 -3.19
CA ALA A 406 4.14 -7.41 -3.97
C ALA A 406 5.43 -7.17 -3.20
N SER A 407 6.56 -7.21 -3.88
CA SER A 407 7.85 -6.90 -3.28
C SER A 407 7.87 -5.47 -2.75
N VAL A 408 8.57 -5.26 -1.65
CA VAL A 408 8.73 -3.97 -1.00
C VAL A 408 10.20 -3.56 -0.99
N PRO A 409 10.52 -2.25 -0.95
CA PRO A 409 11.89 -1.78 -0.78
C PRO A 409 12.57 -2.39 0.45
N ILE A 410 13.84 -2.74 0.31
CA ILE A 410 14.63 -3.42 1.36
C ILE A 410 14.59 -2.63 2.67
N HIS A 411 14.77 -1.31 2.63
CA HIS A 411 14.76 -0.48 3.83
C HIS A 411 13.44 -0.53 4.60
N LEU A 412 12.29 -0.70 3.92
CA LEU A 412 10.99 -0.91 4.55
C LEU A 412 10.91 -2.29 5.18
N HIS A 413 11.38 -3.32 4.48
CA HIS A 413 11.43 -4.68 5.02
C HIS A 413 12.26 -4.73 6.30
N GLU A 414 13.46 -4.16 6.32
CA GLU A 414 14.33 -4.08 7.49
C GLU A 414 13.70 -3.29 8.65
N LEU A 415 13.02 -2.18 8.33
CA LEU A 415 12.28 -1.40 9.32
C LEU A 415 11.21 -2.25 10.00
N PHE A 416 10.38 -2.97 9.23
CA PHE A 416 9.31 -3.82 9.77
C PHE A 416 9.88 -4.97 10.61
N GLN A 417 10.94 -5.63 10.15
CA GLN A 417 11.61 -6.70 10.92
C GLN A 417 12.15 -6.16 12.25
N SER A 418 12.83 -5.03 12.22
CA SER A 418 13.35 -4.37 13.43
C SER A 418 12.21 -3.97 14.38
N ALA A 419 11.11 -3.42 13.86
CA ALA A 419 9.96 -3.02 14.65
C ALA A 419 9.32 -4.21 15.38
N VAL A 420 9.14 -5.34 14.70
CA VAL A 420 8.63 -6.60 15.28
C VAL A 420 9.57 -7.11 16.37
N ALA A 421 10.88 -7.09 16.14
CA ALA A 421 11.88 -7.51 17.12
C ALA A 421 11.85 -6.65 18.40
N GLU A 422 11.71 -5.33 18.26
CA GLU A 422 11.57 -4.41 19.41
C GLU A 422 10.30 -4.68 20.23
N VAL A 423 9.16 -4.88 19.56
CA VAL A 423 7.88 -5.18 20.22
C VAL A 423 7.96 -6.52 20.96
N ASN A 424 8.58 -7.54 20.37
CA ASN A 424 8.72 -8.84 21.01
C ASN A 424 9.67 -8.82 22.21
N LYS A 425 10.74 -8.00 22.17
CA LYS A 425 11.64 -7.79 23.32
C LYS A 425 10.95 -7.05 24.47
N SER A 426 9.99 -6.18 24.20
CA SER A 426 9.27 -5.37 25.19
C SER A 426 8.11 -6.11 25.86
N LYS A 427 7.67 -7.26 25.34
CA LYS A 427 6.67 -8.11 26.03
C LYS A 427 7.27 -8.68 27.30
N PRO A 428 6.64 -8.48 28.50
CA PRO A 428 7.14 -9.09 29.73
C PRO A 428 7.15 -10.61 29.56
N LYS A 429 8.32 -11.24 29.83
CA LYS A 429 8.40 -12.70 29.93
C LYS A 429 7.41 -13.12 31.03
N ASP A 430 6.35 -13.82 30.68
CA ASP A 430 5.41 -14.40 31.63
C ASP A 430 6.18 -15.13 32.72
N LYS A 431 6.06 -14.61 33.94
CA LYS A 431 6.62 -15.28 35.12
C LYS A 431 5.95 -16.65 35.21
N LYS A 432 6.71 -17.71 34.92
CA LYS A 432 6.27 -19.08 35.23
C LYS A 432 5.67 -19.09 36.63
N PRO A 433 4.46 -19.63 36.85
CA PRO A 433 3.89 -19.70 38.18
C PRO A 433 4.86 -20.48 39.07
N LYS A 434 5.33 -19.84 40.15
CA LYS A 434 6.10 -20.52 41.21
C LYS A 434 5.24 -21.66 41.70
N LYS A 435 5.67 -22.90 41.47
CA LYS A 435 5.10 -24.07 42.12
C LYS A 435 5.18 -23.83 43.63
N SER A 436 4.05 -23.63 44.27
CA SER A 436 3.96 -23.63 45.72
C SER A 436 4.30 -25.03 46.22
N VAL A 437 5.45 -25.17 46.85
CA VAL A 437 5.81 -26.36 47.62
C VAL A 437 4.88 -26.38 48.83
N LYS A 438 3.86 -27.24 48.80
CA LYS A 438 3.12 -27.59 50.01
C LYS A 438 4.06 -28.39 50.92
N GLY A 439 4.60 -27.73 51.95
CA GLY A 439 5.25 -28.39 53.05
C GLY A 439 4.21 -29.17 53.89
N PHE A 440 4.55 -30.40 54.20
CA PHE A 440 3.88 -31.25 55.18
C PHE A 440 3.88 -30.59 56.57
N LYS A 441 2.71 -30.49 57.16
CA LYS A 441 2.48 -30.84 58.55
C LYS A 441 1.05 -31.34 58.70
#